data_0c7b85e4bf9811dc3416e2e162bdad77
#
_entry.id   0c7b85e4bf9811dc3416e2e162bdad77
#
_cell.length_a   1.000
_cell.length_b   1.000
_cell.length_c   1.000
_cell.angle_alpha   90.00
_cell.angle_beta   90.00
_cell.angle_gamma   90.00
#
_symmetry.space_group_name_H-M   'P 1'
#
loop_
_entity.id
_entity.type
_entity.pdbx_description
1 polymer ?
#
loop_
_entity_poly.entity_id
_entity_poly.type
_entity_poly.pdbx_seq_one_letter_code
_entity_poly.pdbx_strand_id
1 'polypeptide(L)' 'MNIVTASQARAGLYRLIDQTAETHRPVVISGKRANAVLVSEEDWSAIQETLYLLATPGMRESIKDAMS' A
#
# COMPACT_ATOMS: atom_id res chain seq x y z
N MET A 1 -3.06 12.78 -4.54
CA MET A 1 -3.23 11.76 -3.50
C MET A 1 -4.24 12.24 -2.48
N ASN A 2 -5.21 11.40 -2.16
CA ASN A 2 -6.24 11.77 -1.20
C ASN A 2 -5.77 11.49 0.22
N ILE A 3 -6.18 12.35 1.12
CA ILE A 3 -5.87 12.19 2.54
C ILE A 3 -7.18 12.19 3.30
N VAL A 4 -7.40 11.16 4.11
CA VAL A 4 -8.58 11.07 4.97
C VAL A 4 -8.14 10.78 6.38
N THR A 5 -8.99 11.11 7.35
CA THR A 5 -8.71 10.76 8.73
C THR A 5 -9.06 9.29 8.96
N ALA A 6 -8.52 8.72 10.04
CA ALA A 6 -8.84 7.35 10.39
C ALA A 6 -10.34 7.16 10.62
N SER A 7 -10.99 8.15 11.21
CA SER A 7 -12.44 8.09 11.42
C SER A 7 -13.21 8.07 10.11
N GLN A 8 -12.79 8.90 9.16
CA GLN A 8 -13.39 8.92 7.83
C GLN A 8 -13.17 7.62 7.10
N ALA A 9 -11.96 7.09 7.20
CA ALA A 9 -11.63 5.81 6.57
C ALA A 9 -12.49 4.69 7.12
N ARG A 10 -12.66 4.67 8.44
CA ARG A 10 -13.48 3.65 9.08
C ARG A 10 -14.94 3.73 8.63
N ALA A 11 -15.46 4.94 8.51
CA ALA A 11 -16.85 5.14 8.12
C ALA A 11 -17.14 4.72 6.69
N GLY A 12 -16.15 4.83 5.79
CA GLY A 12 -16.34 4.49 4.38
C GLY A 12 -15.30 3.54 3.83
N LEU A 13 -14.88 2.57 4.63
CA LEU A 13 -13.76 1.70 4.26
C LEU A 13 -14.02 0.93 2.97
N TYR A 14 -15.20 0.35 2.81
CA TYR A 14 -15.51 -0.39 1.59
C TYR A 14 -15.46 0.49 0.37
N ARG A 15 -15.94 1.72 0.49
CA ARG A 15 -15.88 2.67 -0.61
C ARG A 15 -14.45 3.02 -0.95
N LEU A 16 -13.61 3.20 0.06
CA LEU A 16 -12.20 3.51 -0.17
C LEU A 16 -11.48 2.36 -0.85
N ILE A 17 -11.79 1.15 -0.44
CA ILE A 17 -11.20 -0.03 -1.07
C ILE A 17 -11.57 -0.08 -2.56
N ASP A 18 -12.85 0.10 -2.85
CA ASP A 18 -13.33 0.10 -4.23
C ASP A 18 -12.69 1.23 -5.03
N GLN A 19 -12.58 2.40 -4.42
CA GLN A 19 -12.00 3.56 -5.06
C GLN A 19 -10.53 3.33 -5.42
N THR A 20 -9.75 2.79 -4.50
CA THR A 20 -8.34 2.52 -4.79
C THR A 20 -8.17 1.46 -5.86
N ALA A 21 -9.05 0.46 -5.87
CA ALA A 21 -9.01 -0.58 -6.89
C ALA A 21 -9.35 -0.01 -8.27
N GLU A 22 -10.27 0.94 -8.32
CA GLU A 22 -10.73 1.50 -9.58
C GLU A 22 -9.79 2.58 -10.11
N THR A 23 -9.34 3.48 -9.26
CA THR A 23 -8.51 4.60 -9.68
C THR A 23 -7.02 4.30 -9.67
N HIS A 24 -6.61 3.25 -8.99
CA HIS A 24 -5.20 2.90 -8.81
C HIS A 24 -4.40 4.02 -8.13
N ARG A 25 -5.08 4.77 -7.27
CA ARG A 25 -4.44 5.86 -6.54
C ARG A 25 -4.45 5.59 -5.05
N PRO A 26 -3.31 5.72 -4.39
CA PRO A 26 -3.25 5.52 -2.95
C PRO A 26 -4.05 6.57 -2.19
N VAL A 27 -4.54 6.18 -1.02
CA VAL A 27 -5.21 7.10 -0.11
C VAL A 27 -4.44 7.09 1.19
N VAL A 28 -4.05 8.28 1.65
CA VAL A 28 -3.33 8.40 2.92
C VAL A 28 -4.36 8.48 4.04
N ILE A 29 -4.19 7.63 5.04
CA ILE A 29 -5.05 7.62 6.22
C ILE A 29 -4.28 8.24 7.36
N SER A 30 -4.77 9.37 7.84
CA SER A 30 -4.12 10.10 8.91
C SER A 30 -4.61 9.60 10.26
N GLY A 31 -3.71 9.04 11.04
CA GLY A 31 -4.01 8.56 12.37
C GLY A 31 -3.46 9.50 13.44
N LYS A 32 -3.71 9.16 14.69
CA LYS A 32 -3.23 9.98 15.80
C LYS A 32 -1.74 9.81 16.05
N ARG A 33 -1.24 8.60 15.88
CA ARG A 33 0.17 8.30 16.13
C ARG A 33 0.97 8.11 14.88
N ALA A 34 0.35 7.58 13.86
CA ALA A 34 1.03 7.28 12.62
C ALA A 34 0.03 7.37 11.48
N ASN A 35 0.54 7.61 10.30
CA ASN A 35 -0.26 7.61 9.10
C ASN A 35 -0.07 6.29 8.37
N ALA A 36 -1.07 5.91 7.58
CA ALA A 36 -1.01 4.70 6.78
C ALA A 36 -1.42 5.05 5.36
N VAL A 37 -1.12 4.15 4.44
CA VAL A 37 -1.51 4.32 3.05
C VAL A 37 -2.34 3.12 2.63
N LEU A 38 -3.49 3.38 2.05
CA LEU A 38 -4.37 2.36 1.53
C LEU A 38 -4.16 2.25 0.03
N VAL A 39 -3.80 1.06 -0.42
CA VAL A 39 -3.65 0.76 -1.85
C VAL A 39 -4.37 -0.54 -2.15
N SER A 40 -4.78 -0.72 -3.40
CA SER A 40 -5.37 -2.00 -3.79
C SER A 40 -4.29 -3.08 -3.75
N GLU A 41 -4.71 -4.31 -3.52
CA GLU A 41 -3.78 -5.43 -3.48
C GLU A 41 -3.04 -5.58 -4.81
N GLU A 42 -3.74 -5.35 -5.90
CA GLU A 42 -3.15 -5.40 -7.23
C GLU A 42 -2.01 -4.40 -7.38
N ASP A 43 -2.25 -3.17 -6.93
CA ASP A 43 -1.22 -2.13 -6.99
C ASP A 43 -0.07 -2.43 -6.06
N TRP A 44 -0.37 -2.95 -4.87
CA TRP A 44 0.65 -3.33 -3.92
C TRP A 44 1.54 -4.43 -4.49
N SER A 45 0.94 -5.43 -5.14
CA SER A 45 1.70 -6.49 -5.77
C SER A 45 2.60 -5.97 -6.88
N ALA A 46 2.11 -5.01 -7.68
CA ALA A 46 2.90 -4.40 -8.72
C ALA A 46 4.09 -3.63 -8.16
N ILE A 47 3.87 -2.91 -7.06
CA ILE A 47 4.94 -2.18 -6.39
C ILE A 47 6.00 -3.15 -5.88
N GLN A 48 5.58 -4.22 -5.25
CA GLN A 48 6.49 -5.23 -4.73
C GLN A 48 7.30 -5.87 -5.83
N GLU A 49 6.67 -6.18 -6.93
CA GLU A 49 7.31 -6.77 -8.07
C GLU A 49 8.36 -5.83 -8.66
N THR A 50 8.01 -4.55 -8.79
CA THR A 50 8.93 -3.54 -9.28
C THR A 50 10.14 -3.40 -8.36
N LEU A 51 9.91 -3.35 -7.07
CA LEU A 51 11.00 -3.26 -6.10
C LEU A 51 11.91 -4.48 -6.17
N TYR A 52 11.32 -5.64 -6.36
CA TYR A 52 12.07 -6.88 -6.49
C TYR A 52 12.98 -6.83 -7.72
N LEU A 53 12.45 -6.35 -8.84
CA LEU A 53 13.22 -6.26 -10.07
C LEU A 53 14.35 -5.24 -9.98
N LEU A 54 14.15 -4.18 -9.20
CA LEU A 54 15.17 -3.16 -9.00
C LEU A 54 16.24 -3.59 -8.01
N ALA A 55 15.96 -4.60 -7.20
CA ALA A 55 16.93 -5.10 -6.23
C ALA A 55 18.08 -5.77 -6.97
N THR A 56 19.29 -5.56 -6.46
CA THR A 56 20.45 -6.22 -7.04
C THR A 56 20.40 -7.70 -6.72
N PRO A 57 21.11 -8.53 -7.51
CA PRO A 57 21.17 -9.96 -7.22
C PRO A 57 21.63 -10.27 -5.81
N GLY A 58 22.54 -9.48 -5.27
CA GLY A 58 23.00 -9.68 -3.90
C GLY A 58 21.93 -9.46 -2.86
N MET A 59 20.93 -8.68 -3.18
CA MET A 59 19.85 -8.36 -2.26
C MET A 59 18.79 -9.46 -2.21
N ARG A 60 18.80 -10.36 -3.17
CA ARG A 60 17.77 -11.38 -3.22
C ARG A 60 17.74 -12.27 -1.99
N GLU A 61 18.89 -12.56 -1.46
CA GLU A 61 18.96 -13.39 -0.27
C GLU A 61 18.31 -12.72 0.93
N SER A 62 18.57 -11.45 1.10
CA SER A 62 17.95 -10.68 2.17
C SER A 62 16.44 -10.63 2.03
N ILE A 63 15.97 -10.44 0.82
CA ILE A 63 14.53 -10.39 0.57
C ILE A 63 13.92 -11.76 0.87
N LYS A 64 14.60 -12.80 0.46
CA LYS A 64 14.14 -14.15 0.69
C LYS A 64 14.03 -14.45 2.18
N ASP A 65 15.02 -14.04 2.94
CA ASP A 65 15.00 -14.24 4.37
C ASP A 65 13.86 -13.48 5.03
N ALA A 66 13.62 -12.27 4.58
CA ALA A 66 12.56 -11.46 5.13
C ALA A 66 11.18 -12.08 4.90
N MET A 67 11.02 -12.83 3.84
CA MET A 67 9.77 -13.47 3.52
C MET A 67 9.58 -14.81 4.22
N SER A 68 10.63 -15.35 4.71
CA SER A 68 10.56 -16.58 5.48
C SER A 68 10.02 -16.32 6.86
#